data_7459fe5a8f72e5b18c1941c6bc9e5e31
#
_entry.id   7459fe5a8f72e5b18c1941c6bc9e5e31
#
_cell.length_a   1.000
_cell.length_b   1.000
_cell.length_c   1.000
_cell.angle_alpha   90.00
_cell.angle_beta   90.00
_cell.angle_gamma   90.00
#
_symmetry.space_group_name_H-M   'P 1'
#
loop_
_entity.id
_entity.type
_entity.pdbx_description
1 polymer ?
#
loop_
_entity_poly.entity_id
_entity_poly.type
_entity_poly.pdbx_seq_one_letter_code
_entity_poly.pdbx_strand_id
1 'polypeptide(L)'
;MVRIDNLYKSFGKLTVLDGLKLDIQEGGIFAVLGPNGSGKTTLIKSILGMVIPDKGEIDIEGESILGKSAYRNNINYLPQIANFPSNLTVTELLAMVKNLRPKPAHDHELIDLFNLGEHLEKKLGNLSGGTKQKVNIVLTFMFDSDIIVLDEPTTGLDPVSLIHLKEIIRQEKERNRTILITTHIMSFVEEMADEIVFLLDGKIYFKGSSKDLKEQTKQSDLEHAIAALMKQYKDSQDSER
;
A
#
# COMPACT_ATOMS: atom_id res chain seq x y z
N MET A 1 -13.65 -1.46 6.46
CA MET A 1 -13.64 0.04 6.46
C MET A 1 -12.52 0.55 7.34
N VAL A 2 -11.72 1.53 6.86
CA VAL A 2 -10.68 2.20 7.68
C VAL A 2 -11.08 3.66 7.84
N ARG A 3 -11.20 4.13 9.08
CA ARG A 3 -11.51 5.51 9.42
C ARG A 3 -10.36 6.13 10.20
N ILE A 4 -9.95 7.30 9.79
CA ILE A 4 -8.90 8.09 10.43
C ILE A 4 -9.46 9.47 10.76
N ASP A 5 -9.38 9.87 12.02
CA ASP A 5 -9.85 11.19 12.45
C ASP A 5 -8.75 11.97 13.16
N ASN A 6 -8.48 13.18 12.64
CA ASN A 6 -7.54 14.14 13.20
C ASN A 6 -6.16 13.55 13.53
N LEU A 7 -5.57 12.78 12.63
CA LEU A 7 -4.30 12.11 12.84
C LEU A 7 -3.12 13.06 12.75
N TYR A 8 -2.31 13.10 13.81
CA TYR A 8 -1.08 13.89 13.88
C TYR A 8 0.11 12.98 14.13
N LYS A 9 1.22 13.24 13.42
CA LYS A 9 2.50 12.58 13.66
C LYS A 9 3.66 13.50 13.34
N SER A 10 4.58 13.62 14.31
CA SER A 10 5.84 14.35 14.14
C SER A 10 7.03 13.46 14.48
N PHE A 11 8.15 13.71 13.82
CA PHE A 11 9.45 13.13 14.13
C PHE A 11 10.42 14.28 14.49
N GLY A 12 10.66 14.45 15.78
CA GLY A 12 11.36 15.60 16.29
C GLY A 12 10.61 16.91 15.99
N LYS A 13 11.21 17.80 15.20
CA LYS A 13 10.59 19.06 14.79
C LYS A 13 9.79 18.98 13.48
N LEU A 14 9.86 17.85 12.78
CA LEU A 14 9.19 17.68 11.49
C LEU A 14 7.80 17.09 11.70
N THR A 15 6.75 17.84 11.43
CA THR A 15 5.39 17.35 11.35
C THR A 15 5.19 16.65 10.00
N VAL A 16 4.79 15.37 10.04
CA VAL A 16 4.62 14.52 8.86
C VAL A 16 3.15 14.25 8.55
N LEU A 17 2.30 14.16 9.58
CA LEU A 17 0.85 14.12 9.44
C LEU A 17 0.27 15.26 10.29
N ASP A 18 -0.64 16.05 9.70
CA ASP A 18 -1.16 17.27 10.30
C ASP A 18 -2.70 17.31 10.24
N GLY A 19 -3.35 16.71 11.24
CA GLY A 19 -4.81 16.66 11.35
C GLY A 19 -5.48 15.87 10.23
N LEU A 20 -4.81 14.83 9.72
CA LEU A 20 -5.28 14.03 8.59
C LEU A 20 -6.60 13.32 8.93
N LYS A 21 -7.58 13.46 8.01
CA LYS A 21 -8.87 12.75 8.06
C LYS A 21 -9.03 11.93 6.80
N LEU A 22 -9.39 10.66 6.95
CA LEU A 22 -9.56 9.73 5.84
C LEU A 22 -10.59 8.66 6.20
N ASP A 23 -11.59 8.51 5.34
CA ASP A 23 -12.51 7.39 5.37
C ASP A 23 -12.31 6.53 4.12
N ILE A 24 -11.93 5.28 4.30
CA ILE A 24 -11.81 4.27 3.25
C ILE A 24 -12.94 3.28 3.45
N GLN A 25 -13.78 3.17 2.44
CA GLN A 25 -14.92 2.26 2.46
C GLN A 25 -14.43 0.80 2.33
N GLU A 26 -15.30 -0.13 2.69
CA GLU A 26 -15.08 -1.55 2.47
C GLU A 26 -15.14 -1.88 0.97
N GLY A 27 -14.20 -2.71 0.53
CA GLY A 27 -14.05 -3.09 -0.87
C GLY A 27 -13.44 -1.99 -1.74
N GLY A 28 -12.79 -2.38 -2.84
CA GLY A 28 -12.20 -1.47 -3.80
C GLY A 28 -10.70 -1.22 -3.63
N ILE A 29 -10.16 -0.50 -4.61
CA ILE A 29 -8.72 -0.20 -4.73
C ILE A 29 -8.51 1.30 -4.54
N PHE A 30 -7.74 1.67 -3.53
CA PHE A 30 -7.44 3.04 -3.14
C PHE A 30 -5.96 3.34 -3.36
N ALA A 31 -5.65 4.26 -4.28
CA ALA A 31 -4.29 4.68 -4.55
C ALA A 31 -3.91 5.88 -3.67
N VAL A 32 -2.94 5.70 -2.78
CA VAL A 32 -2.39 6.78 -1.95
C VAL A 32 -1.20 7.39 -2.67
N LEU A 33 -1.40 8.56 -3.23
CA LEU A 33 -0.44 9.30 -4.04
C LEU A 33 0.10 10.53 -3.29
N GLY A 34 1.20 11.08 -3.78
CA GLY A 34 1.81 12.30 -3.27
C GLY A 34 3.32 12.31 -3.46
N PRO A 35 3.97 13.47 -3.36
CA PRO A 35 5.42 13.57 -3.50
C PRO A 35 6.18 12.85 -2.36
N ASN A 36 7.50 12.70 -2.53
CA ASN A 36 8.35 12.19 -1.48
C ASN A 36 8.29 13.12 -0.25
N GLY A 37 8.17 12.51 0.93
CA GLY A 37 8.03 13.26 2.18
C GLY A 37 6.60 13.72 2.51
N SER A 38 5.59 13.49 1.66
CA SER A 38 4.21 13.90 1.94
C SER A 38 3.53 13.16 3.10
N GLY A 39 4.11 12.06 3.60
CA GLY A 39 3.57 11.29 4.72
C GLY A 39 2.95 9.94 4.35
N LYS A 40 2.95 9.51 3.08
CA LYS A 40 2.35 8.23 2.63
C LYS A 40 2.79 7.03 3.46
N THR A 41 4.11 6.82 3.57
CA THR A 41 4.68 5.71 4.35
C THR A 41 4.33 5.81 5.83
N THR A 42 4.28 7.03 6.38
CA THR A 42 3.87 7.25 7.78
C THR A 42 2.41 6.91 7.97
N LEU A 43 1.53 7.32 7.06
CA LEU A 43 0.11 6.98 7.06
C LEU A 43 -0.08 5.46 7.01
N ILE A 44 0.53 4.77 6.05
CA ILE A 44 0.47 3.31 5.93
C ILE A 44 0.98 2.63 7.21
N LYS A 45 2.15 3.04 7.72
CA LYS A 45 2.70 2.48 8.95
C LYS A 45 1.84 2.78 10.19
N SER A 46 1.09 3.88 10.20
CA SER A 46 0.14 4.18 11.27
C SER A 46 -1.07 3.24 11.22
N ILE A 47 -1.63 2.97 10.02
CA ILE A 47 -2.69 1.97 9.82
C ILE A 47 -2.22 0.57 10.24
N LEU A 48 -0.97 0.22 9.93
CA LEU A 48 -0.36 -1.06 10.32
C LEU A 48 0.02 -1.11 11.83
N GLY A 49 -0.10 0.01 12.56
CA GLY A 49 0.31 0.12 13.96
C GLY A 49 1.83 -0.02 14.17
N MET A 50 2.62 0.21 13.13
CA MET A 50 4.09 0.27 13.18
C MET A 50 4.59 1.67 13.58
N VAL A 51 3.76 2.69 13.39
CA VAL A 51 3.96 4.06 13.85
C VAL A 51 2.77 4.43 14.73
N ILE A 52 3.05 4.84 15.97
CA ILE A 52 2.03 5.32 16.91
C ILE A 52 1.82 6.81 16.63
N PRO A 53 0.59 7.24 16.32
CA PRO A 53 0.26 8.65 16.17
C PRO A 53 0.50 9.44 17.48
N ASP A 54 0.77 10.72 17.35
CA ASP A 54 0.91 11.60 18.52
C ASP A 54 -0.46 12.05 19.03
N LYS A 55 -1.45 12.18 18.10
CA LYS A 55 -2.87 12.49 18.38
C LYS A 55 -3.75 11.91 17.27
N GLY A 56 -5.05 11.85 17.57
CA GLY A 56 -6.06 11.34 16.65
C GLY A 56 -6.31 9.85 16.82
N GLU A 57 -7.22 9.33 16.01
CA GLU A 57 -7.72 7.96 16.12
C GLU A 57 -7.69 7.28 14.76
N ILE A 58 -7.45 5.98 14.78
CA ILE A 58 -7.59 5.10 13.62
C ILE A 58 -8.50 3.96 14.03
N ASP A 59 -9.61 3.80 13.33
CA ASP A 59 -10.55 2.71 13.50
C ASP A 59 -10.50 1.80 12.28
N ILE A 60 -10.50 0.51 12.53
CA ILE A 60 -10.62 -0.53 11.50
C ILE A 60 -11.84 -1.37 11.86
N GLU A 61 -12.78 -1.50 10.92
CA GLU A 61 -14.05 -2.22 11.12
C GLU A 61 -14.87 -1.70 12.33
N GLY A 62 -14.76 -0.40 12.64
CA GLY A 62 -15.45 0.24 13.76
C GLY A 62 -14.77 0.06 15.11
N GLU A 63 -13.59 -0.56 15.15
CA GLU A 63 -12.80 -0.70 16.35
C GLU A 63 -11.50 0.11 16.32
N SER A 64 -11.23 0.87 17.36
CA SER A 64 -9.94 1.57 17.50
C SER A 64 -8.79 0.58 17.58
N ILE A 65 -7.75 0.84 16.77
CA ILE A 65 -6.54 0.02 16.73
C ILE A 65 -5.52 0.38 17.82
N LEU A 66 -5.72 1.48 18.52
CA LEU A 66 -4.76 1.98 19.50
C LEU A 66 -4.56 0.98 20.64
N GLY A 67 -3.31 0.56 20.85
CA GLY A 67 -2.96 -0.43 21.86
C GLY A 67 -3.38 -1.87 21.56
N LYS A 68 -3.98 -2.13 20.38
CA LYS A 68 -4.40 -3.47 19.94
C LYS A 68 -3.45 -4.02 18.86
N SER A 69 -3.38 -5.34 18.74
CA SER A 69 -2.59 -6.02 17.71
C SER A 69 -3.40 -7.04 16.90
N ALA A 70 -4.53 -7.50 17.42
CA ALA A 70 -5.33 -8.57 16.82
C ALA A 70 -5.85 -8.22 15.41
N TYR A 71 -6.19 -6.95 15.15
CA TYR A 71 -6.65 -6.48 13.84
C TYR A 71 -5.65 -6.76 12.71
N ARG A 72 -4.34 -6.86 13.03
CA ARG A 72 -3.28 -7.17 12.04
C ARG A 72 -3.43 -8.56 11.45
N ASN A 73 -4.17 -9.47 12.09
CA ASN A 73 -4.46 -10.79 11.54
C ASN A 73 -5.31 -10.72 10.28
N ASN A 74 -6.04 -9.61 10.07
CA ASN A 74 -6.89 -9.35 8.92
C ASN A 74 -6.26 -8.33 7.94
N ILE A 75 -4.96 -8.05 8.09
CA ILE A 75 -4.22 -7.18 7.17
C ILE A 75 -3.05 -7.95 6.56
N ASN A 76 -2.96 -7.93 5.24
CA ASN A 76 -1.76 -8.32 4.51
C ASN A 76 -0.98 -7.08 4.10
N TYR A 77 0.34 -7.14 4.19
CA TYR A 77 1.21 -6.01 3.85
C TYR A 77 2.37 -6.43 2.97
N LEU A 78 2.50 -5.77 1.83
CA LEU A 78 3.64 -5.86 0.93
C LEU A 78 4.50 -4.61 1.12
N PRO A 79 5.64 -4.69 1.79
CA PRO A 79 6.55 -3.56 1.96
C PRO A 79 7.30 -3.23 0.68
N GLN A 80 7.65 -1.95 0.50
CA GLN A 80 8.42 -1.47 -0.65
C GLN A 80 9.76 -2.20 -0.82
N ILE A 81 10.40 -2.53 0.30
CA ILE A 81 11.68 -3.27 0.32
C ILE A 81 11.47 -4.59 1.06
N ALA A 82 11.60 -5.69 0.32
CA ALA A 82 11.60 -7.03 0.88
C ALA A 82 12.93 -7.29 1.61
N ASN A 83 12.93 -7.05 2.91
CA ASN A 83 14.11 -7.27 3.75
C ASN A 83 14.03 -8.60 4.48
N PHE A 84 14.48 -9.67 3.82
CA PHE A 84 14.46 -11.03 4.35
C PHE A 84 15.79 -11.43 4.97
N PRO A 85 15.78 -12.35 5.96
CA PRO A 85 17.01 -12.98 6.48
C PRO A 85 17.77 -13.68 5.36
N SER A 86 18.97 -13.19 5.04
CA SER A 86 19.76 -13.62 3.88
C SER A 86 20.18 -15.09 3.87
N ASN A 87 20.23 -15.70 5.05
CA ASN A 87 20.66 -17.09 5.29
C ASN A 87 19.56 -18.13 5.12
N LEU A 88 18.28 -17.73 5.14
CA LEU A 88 17.17 -18.64 4.94
C LEU A 88 16.96 -18.91 3.43
N THR A 89 16.45 -20.09 3.11
CA THR A 89 15.90 -20.42 1.79
C THR A 89 14.48 -19.84 1.66
N VAL A 90 13.94 -19.83 0.43
CA VAL A 90 12.55 -19.43 0.19
C VAL A 90 11.60 -20.40 0.93
N THR A 91 11.83 -21.71 0.83
CA THR A 91 11.07 -22.75 1.53
C THR A 91 11.04 -22.51 3.04
N GLU A 92 12.21 -22.25 3.65
CA GLU A 92 12.30 -21.98 5.09
C GLU A 92 11.54 -20.71 5.49
N LEU A 93 11.61 -19.65 4.69
CA LEU A 93 10.85 -18.41 4.95
C LEU A 93 9.35 -18.65 4.87
N LEU A 94 8.86 -19.32 3.84
CA LEU A 94 7.44 -19.67 3.70
C LEU A 94 6.95 -20.52 4.88
N ALA A 95 7.71 -21.55 5.26
CA ALA A 95 7.40 -22.40 6.41
C ALA A 95 7.35 -21.58 7.72
N MET A 96 8.32 -20.70 7.93
CA MET A 96 8.37 -19.83 9.10
C MET A 96 7.13 -18.94 9.19
N VAL A 97 6.72 -18.31 8.08
CA VAL A 97 5.57 -17.40 8.08
C VAL A 97 4.26 -18.18 8.26
N LYS A 98 4.13 -19.38 7.67
CA LYS A 98 2.98 -20.28 7.89
C LYS A 98 2.85 -20.70 9.36
N ASN A 99 3.96 -20.95 10.03
CA ASN A 99 3.96 -21.29 11.46
C ASN A 99 3.56 -20.12 12.38
N LEU A 100 3.85 -18.89 11.96
CA LEU A 100 3.47 -17.68 12.71
C LEU A 100 2.00 -17.29 12.53
N ARG A 101 1.37 -17.74 11.45
CA ARG A 101 0.01 -17.36 11.07
C ARG A 101 -0.86 -18.59 10.88
N PRO A 102 -1.62 -19.04 11.90
CA PRO A 102 -2.38 -20.29 11.85
C PRO A 102 -3.65 -20.14 10.99
N LYS A 103 -3.47 -19.82 9.72
CA LYS A 103 -4.51 -19.72 8.70
C LYS A 103 -4.14 -20.63 7.53
N PRO A 104 -5.11 -21.15 6.76
CA PRO A 104 -4.83 -21.83 5.49
C PRO A 104 -4.01 -20.92 4.57
N ALA A 105 -2.98 -21.47 3.94
CA ALA A 105 -2.12 -20.75 3.02
C ALA A 105 -2.29 -21.29 1.59
N HIS A 106 -2.40 -20.40 0.62
CA HIS A 106 -2.55 -20.69 -0.82
C HIS A 106 -1.23 -20.40 -1.56
N ASP A 107 -0.09 -20.77 -0.97
CA ASP A 107 1.23 -20.44 -1.50
C ASP A 107 1.59 -21.25 -2.76
N HIS A 108 1.11 -22.47 -2.93
CA HIS A 108 1.47 -23.31 -4.07
C HIS A 108 1.07 -22.70 -5.42
N GLU A 109 -0.16 -22.25 -5.55
CA GLU A 109 -0.66 -21.62 -6.79
C GLU A 109 0.13 -20.35 -7.13
N LEU A 110 0.49 -19.55 -6.13
CA LEU A 110 1.27 -18.34 -6.30
C LEU A 110 2.74 -18.64 -6.66
N ILE A 111 3.34 -19.67 -6.10
CA ILE A 111 4.70 -20.15 -6.43
C ILE A 111 4.76 -20.52 -7.91
N ASP A 112 3.77 -21.26 -8.40
CA ASP A 112 3.69 -21.68 -9.80
C ASP A 112 3.47 -20.48 -10.71
N LEU A 113 2.53 -19.57 -10.35
CA LEU A 113 2.20 -18.37 -11.11
C LEU A 113 3.41 -17.46 -11.32
N PHE A 114 4.25 -17.28 -10.29
CA PHE A 114 5.46 -16.45 -10.35
C PHE A 114 6.73 -17.21 -10.75
N ASN A 115 6.61 -18.49 -11.15
CA ASN A 115 7.73 -19.36 -11.56
C ASN A 115 8.84 -19.40 -10.50
N LEU A 116 8.47 -19.57 -9.22
CA LEU A 116 9.43 -19.60 -8.11
C LEU A 116 9.95 -20.99 -7.79
N GLY A 117 9.47 -22.05 -8.43
CA GLY A 117 9.83 -23.44 -8.16
C GLY A 117 11.34 -23.70 -8.10
N GLU A 118 12.10 -23.20 -9.10
CA GLU A 118 13.56 -23.35 -9.17
C GLU A 118 14.33 -22.49 -8.14
N HIS A 119 13.65 -21.63 -7.40
CA HIS A 119 14.23 -20.72 -6.42
C HIS A 119 13.95 -21.15 -4.96
N LEU A 120 13.10 -22.16 -4.74
CA LEU A 120 12.65 -22.57 -3.42
C LEU A 120 13.79 -22.91 -2.47
N GLU A 121 14.80 -23.63 -2.97
CA GLU A 121 15.97 -24.07 -2.17
C GLU A 121 17.13 -23.05 -2.21
N LYS A 122 16.97 -21.92 -2.93
CA LYS A 122 17.99 -20.86 -2.95
C LYS A 122 17.89 -19.98 -1.72
N LYS A 123 19.03 -19.59 -1.18
CA LYS A 123 19.09 -18.62 -0.09
C LYS A 123 18.60 -17.25 -0.56
N LEU A 124 17.82 -16.58 0.27
CA LEU A 124 17.23 -15.27 -0.01
C LEU A 124 18.29 -14.20 -0.33
N GLY A 125 19.47 -14.31 0.31
CA GLY A 125 20.61 -13.44 0.01
C GLY A 125 21.11 -13.52 -1.44
N ASN A 126 20.92 -14.67 -2.10
CA ASN A 126 21.39 -14.94 -3.46
C ASN A 126 20.34 -14.66 -4.55
N LEU A 127 19.14 -14.22 -4.17
CA LEU A 127 18.08 -13.90 -5.12
C LEU A 127 18.26 -12.50 -5.72
N SER A 128 17.88 -12.33 -6.98
CA SER A 128 17.76 -11.01 -7.60
C SER A 128 16.68 -10.18 -6.92
N GLY A 129 16.70 -8.86 -7.10
CA GLY A 129 15.68 -7.96 -6.57
C GLY A 129 14.27 -8.33 -7.05
N GLY A 130 14.11 -8.62 -8.35
CA GLY A 130 12.83 -9.04 -8.91
C GLY A 130 12.33 -10.38 -8.35
N THR A 131 13.23 -11.37 -8.14
CA THR A 131 12.86 -12.63 -7.52
C THR A 131 12.45 -12.44 -6.05
N LYS A 132 13.15 -11.59 -5.30
CA LYS A 132 12.75 -11.21 -3.93
C LYS A 132 11.37 -10.55 -3.90
N GLN A 133 11.07 -9.70 -4.87
CA GLN A 133 9.76 -9.07 -4.98
C GLN A 133 8.65 -10.10 -5.26
N LYS A 134 8.89 -11.09 -6.12
CA LYS A 134 7.95 -12.19 -6.35
C LYS A 134 7.70 -12.99 -5.05
N VAL A 135 8.75 -13.31 -4.30
CA VAL A 135 8.61 -13.96 -2.98
C VAL A 135 7.80 -13.09 -2.01
N ASN A 136 8.04 -11.77 -2.01
CA ASN A 136 7.29 -10.81 -1.18
C ASN A 136 5.79 -10.81 -1.54
N ILE A 137 5.46 -10.87 -2.84
CA ILE A 137 4.07 -10.99 -3.31
C ILE A 137 3.44 -12.30 -2.85
N VAL A 138 4.12 -13.43 -2.99
CA VAL A 138 3.62 -14.72 -2.50
C VAL A 138 3.31 -14.64 -1.00
N LEU A 139 4.24 -14.14 -0.18
CA LEU A 139 4.04 -13.97 1.26
C LEU A 139 2.85 -13.06 1.60
N THR A 140 2.59 -12.06 0.77
CA THR A 140 1.49 -11.11 0.98
C THR A 140 0.15 -11.75 0.67
N PHE A 141 0.04 -12.48 -0.45
CA PHE A 141 -1.25 -12.99 -0.93
C PHE A 141 -1.53 -14.45 -0.56
N MET A 142 -0.60 -15.15 0.10
CA MET A 142 -0.83 -16.55 0.46
C MET A 142 -1.86 -16.77 1.58
N PHE A 143 -2.29 -15.73 2.27
CA PHE A 143 -3.34 -15.79 3.29
C PHE A 143 -4.50 -14.87 2.94
N ASP A 144 -5.72 -15.30 3.23
CA ASP A 144 -6.88 -14.43 3.13
C ASP A 144 -6.85 -13.30 4.17
N SER A 145 -7.20 -12.09 3.73
CA SER A 145 -7.29 -10.90 4.57
C SER A 145 -8.33 -9.93 4.01
N ASP A 146 -8.95 -9.16 4.89
CA ASP A 146 -9.97 -8.18 4.51
C ASP A 146 -9.35 -6.88 3.99
N ILE A 147 -8.14 -6.57 4.47
CA ILE A 147 -7.38 -5.38 4.06
C ILE A 147 -6.02 -5.81 3.51
N ILE A 148 -5.67 -5.30 2.34
CA ILE A 148 -4.39 -5.54 1.68
C ILE A 148 -3.70 -4.20 1.45
N VAL A 149 -2.49 -4.05 1.97
CA VAL A 149 -1.69 -2.84 1.82
C VAL A 149 -0.46 -3.15 0.96
N LEU A 150 -0.32 -2.45 -0.15
CA LEU A 150 0.74 -2.67 -1.14
C LEU A 150 1.58 -1.39 -1.27
N ASP A 151 2.81 -1.42 -0.78
CA ASP A 151 3.73 -0.27 -0.86
C ASP A 151 4.69 -0.45 -2.04
N GLU A 152 4.49 0.32 -3.12
CA GLU A 152 5.23 0.26 -4.40
C GLU A 152 5.31 -1.16 -4.98
N PRO A 153 4.19 -1.87 -5.17
CA PRO A 153 4.16 -3.31 -5.46
C PRO A 153 4.77 -3.70 -6.80
N THR A 154 4.88 -2.76 -7.74
CA THR A 154 5.35 -3.00 -9.11
C THR A 154 6.86 -2.95 -9.27
N THR A 155 7.58 -2.48 -8.23
CA THR A 155 9.03 -2.25 -8.28
C THR A 155 9.79 -3.54 -8.56
N GLY A 156 10.61 -3.54 -9.62
CA GLY A 156 11.50 -4.66 -9.97
C GLY A 156 10.82 -5.86 -10.61
N LEU A 157 9.51 -5.80 -10.90
CA LEU A 157 8.81 -6.86 -11.61
C LEU A 157 9.06 -6.80 -13.13
N ASP A 158 9.19 -7.98 -13.74
CA ASP A 158 9.11 -8.14 -15.18
C ASP A 158 7.66 -7.96 -15.67
N PRO A 159 7.43 -7.71 -16.97
CA PRO A 159 6.09 -7.45 -17.53
C PRO A 159 5.08 -8.58 -17.26
N VAL A 160 5.51 -9.83 -17.30
CA VAL A 160 4.63 -10.99 -17.07
C VAL A 160 4.19 -11.02 -15.60
N SER A 161 5.13 -10.86 -14.68
CA SER A 161 4.84 -10.81 -13.24
C SER A 161 3.97 -9.62 -12.87
N LEU A 162 4.11 -8.49 -13.56
CA LEU A 162 3.24 -7.33 -13.38
C LEU A 162 1.79 -7.63 -13.80
N ILE A 163 1.59 -8.36 -14.90
CA ILE A 163 0.25 -8.80 -15.33
C ILE A 163 -0.36 -9.71 -14.27
N HIS A 164 0.37 -10.70 -13.79
CA HIS A 164 -0.10 -11.61 -12.72
C HIS A 164 -0.46 -10.85 -11.43
N LEU A 165 0.35 -9.88 -11.03
CA LEU A 165 0.05 -9.04 -9.87
C LEU A 165 -1.27 -8.27 -10.05
N LYS A 166 -1.49 -7.67 -11.22
CA LYS A 166 -2.75 -6.96 -11.53
C LYS A 166 -3.96 -7.90 -11.49
N GLU A 167 -3.82 -9.11 -11.99
CA GLU A 167 -4.87 -10.13 -11.96
C GLU A 167 -5.22 -10.53 -10.51
N ILE A 168 -4.22 -10.78 -9.66
CA ILE A 168 -4.43 -11.06 -8.24
C ILE A 168 -5.17 -9.89 -7.56
N ILE A 169 -4.72 -8.66 -7.78
CA ILE A 169 -5.35 -7.47 -7.20
C ILE A 169 -6.82 -7.35 -7.64
N ARG A 170 -7.14 -7.63 -8.92
CA ARG A 170 -8.54 -7.63 -9.40
C ARG A 170 -9.38 -8.71 -8.74
N GLN A 171 -8.84 -9.93 -8.61
CA GLN A 171 -9.51 -11.04 -7.94
C GLN A 171 -9.79 -10.71 -6.46
N GLU A 172 -8.85 -10.11 -5.75
CA GLU A 172 -9.06 -9.69 -4.37
C GLU A 172 -10.13 -8.58 -4.26
N LYS A 173 -10.17 -7.64 -5.21
CA LYS A 173 -11.25 -6.66 -5.30
C LYS A 173 -12.61 -7.32 -5.52
N GLU A 174 -12.71 -8.31 -6.43
CA GLU A 174 -13.94 -9.06 -6.70
C GLU A 174 -14.44 -9.82 -5.45
N ARG A 175 -13.53 -10.20 -4.55
CA ARG A 175 -13.84 -10.76 -3.23
C ARG A 175 -14.23 -9.71 -2.19
N ASN A 176 -14.47 -8.46 -2.61
CA ASN A 176 -14.79 -7.32 -1.75
C ASN A 176 -13.70 -6.96 -0.74
N ARG A 177 -12.42 -7.24 -1.05
CA ARG A 177 -11.30 -6.83 -0.18
C ARG A 177 -10.97 -5.34 -0.39
N THR A 178 -10.53 -4.69 0.67
CA THR A 178 -10.07 -3.30 0.64
C THR A 178 -8.57 -3.25 0.37
N ILE A 179 -8.17 -2.64 -0.74
CA ILE A 179 -6.77 -2.65 -1.18
C ILE A 179 -6.24 -1.22 -1.20
N LEU A 180 -5.22 -0.94 -0.38
CA LEU A 180 -4.49 0.33 -0.38
C LEU A 180 -3.19 0.15 -1.13
N ILE A 181 -2.93 1.01 -2.11
CA ILE A 181 -1.71 0.94 -2.92
C ILE A 181 -1.00 2.28 -2.87
N THR A 182 0.28 2.29 -2.51
CA THR A 182 1.15 3.43 -2.79
C THR A 182 1.91 3.16 -4.08
N THR A 183 1.98 4.13 -4.97
CA THR A 183 2.79 4.04 -6.19
C THR A 183 3.01 5.43 -6.80
N HIS A 184 4.02 5.53 -7.63
CA HIS A 184 4.29 6.71 -8.45
C HIS A 184 4.03 6.46 -9.95
N ILE A 185 3.52 5.27 -10.32
CA ILE A 185 3.23 4.90 -11.70
C ILE A 185 1.78 5.23 -12.03
N MET A 186 1.55 6.38 -12.69
CA MET A 186 0.21 6.90 -12.95
C MET A 186 -0.63 5.99 -13.85
N SER A 187 -0.03 5.34 -14.84
CA SER A 187 -0.73 4.37 -15.69
C SER A 187 -1.27 3.17 -14.92
N PHE A 188 -0.53 2.71 -13.89
CA PHE A 188 -1.02 1.66 -13.00
C PHE A 188 -2.21 2.14 -12.16
N VAL A 189 -2.17 3.38 -11.67
CA VAL A 189 -3.27 3.98 -10.90
C VAL A 189 -4.51 4.14 -11.77
N GLU A 190 -4.39 4.67 -12.98
CA GLU A 190 -5.52 4.84 -13.92
C GLU A 190 -6.19 3.51 -14.28
N GLU A 191 -5.41 2.43 -14.37
CA GLU A 191 -5.93 1.11 -14.71
C GLU A 191 -6.58 0.39 -13.53
N MET A 192 -6.07 0.59 -12.31
CA MET A 192 -6.39 -0.26 -11.18
C MET A 192 -7.23 0.42 -10.10
N ALA A 193 -7.02 1.71 -9.84
CA ALA A 193 -7.62 2.38 -8.68
C ALA A 193 -9.05 2.84 -8.93
N ASP A 194 -9.92 2.60 -7.95
CA ASP A 194 -11.27 3.15 -7.91
C ASP A 194 -11.26 4.58 -7.36
N GLU A 195 -10.45 4.83 -6.32
CA GLU A 195 -10.27 6.13 -5.71
C GLU A 195 -8.78 6.48 -5.56
N ILE A 196 -8.49 7.76 -5.68
CA ILE A 196 -7.19 8.36 -5.42
C ILE A 196 -7.28 9.17 -4.14
N VAL A 197 -6.33 8.97 -3.24
CA VAL A 197 -6.09 9.76 -2.04
C VAL A 197 -4.78 10.51 -2.24
N PHE A 198 -4.84 11.79 -2.57
CA PHE A 198 -3.64 12.58 -2.80
C PHE A 198 -3.20 13.31 -1.54
N LEU A 199 -2.00 12.95 -1.05
CA LEU A 199 -1.42 13.43 0.19
C LEU A 199 -0.34 14.48 -0.10
N LEU A 200 -0.47 15.67 0.53
CA LEU A 200 0.48 16.77 0.45
C LEU A 200 0.71 17.35 1.86
N ASP A 201 1.97 17.52 2.25
CA ASP A 201 2.39 18.12 3.53
C ASP A 201 1.57 17.59 4.73
N GLY A 202 1.38 16.26 4.76
CA GLY A 202 0.68 15.57 5.85
C GLY A 202 -0.84 15.72 5.85
N LYS A 203 -1.44 16.32 4.81
CA LYS A 203 -2.89 16.50 4.65
C LYS A 203 -3.40 15.85 3.39
N ILE A 204 -4.68 15.44 3.38
CA ILE A 204 -5.34 15.01 2.16
C ILE A 204 -5.80 16.23 1.40
N TYR A 205 -5.27 16.38 0.19
CA TYR A 205 -5.57 17.49 -0.68
C TYR A 205 -6.63 17.15 -1.73
N PHE A 206 -6.74 15.88 -2.08
CA PHE A 206 -7.77 15.36 -2.96
C PHE A 206 -8.14 13.93 -2.58
N LYS A 207 -9.45 13.62 -2.67
CA LYS A 207 -9.99 12.27 -2.61
C LYS A 207 -11.12 12.14 -3.63
N GLY A 208 -11.02 11.18 -4.53
CA GLY A 208 -12.01 10.92 -5.58
C GLY A 208 -11.45 10.02 -6.67
N SER A 209 -12.22 9.80 -7.74
CA SER A 209 -11.77 9.02 -8.88
C SER A 209 -10.73 9.74 -9.74
N SER A 210 -10.00 9.00 -10.57
CA SER A 210 -9.10 9.59 -11.59
C SER A 210 -9.87 10.54 -12.53
N LYS A 211 -11.13 10.21 -12.84
CA LYS A 211 -12.00 11.06 -13.66
C LYS A 211 -12.31 12.39 -12.97
N ASP A 212 -12.69 12.37 -11.71
CA ASP A 212 -13.00 13.58 -10.94
C ASP A 212 -11.79 14.52 -10.87
N LEU A 213 -10.58 13.95 -10.66
CA LEU A 213 -9.35 14.72 -10.62
C LEU A 213 -9.04 15.38 -11.97
N LYS A 214 -9.17 14.66 -13.06
CA LYS A 214 -8.97 15.19 -14.43
C LYS A 214 -9.97 16.29 -14.76
N GLU A 215 -11.24 16.14 -14.40
CA GLU A 215 -12.29 17.16 -14.59
C GLU A 215 -12.00 18.42 -13.74
N GLN A 216 -11.66 18.26 -12.46
CA GLN A 216 -11.34 19.36 -11.56
C GLN A 216 -10.15 20.18 -12.05
N THR A 217 -9.12 19.52 -12.56
CA THR A 217 -7.88 20.17 -13.01
C THR A 217 -7.92 20.56 -14.50
N LYS A 218 -8.96 20.17 -15.24
CA LYS A 218 -9.11 20.34 -16.69
C LYS A 218 -7.95 19.74 -17.49
N GLN A 219 -7.47 18.58 -17.06
CA GLN A 219 -6.39 17.86 -17.71
C GLN A 219 -6.88 16.57 -18.36
N SER A 220 -6.20 16.12 -19.42
CA SER A 220 -6.57 14.94 -20.20
C SER A 220 -6.10 13.62 -19.57
N ASP A 221 -5.03 13.65 -18.80
CA ASP A 221 -4.41 12.49 -18.16
C ASP A 221 -4.08 12.74 -16.69
N LEU A 222 -3.85 11.66 -15.95
CA LEU A 222 -3.66 11.72 -14.52
C LEU A 222 -2.34 12.39 -14.12
N GLU A 223 -1.28 12.23 -14.92
CA GLU A 223 0.03 12.80 -14.62
C GLU A 223 -0.01 14.32 -14.64
N HIS A 224 -0.61 14.91 -15.70
CA HIS A 224 -0.82 16.35 -15.79
C HIS A 224 -1.83 16.85 -14.75
N ALA A 225 -2.85 16.06 -14.42
CA ALA A 225 -3.83 16.42 -13.38
C ALA A 225 -3.16 16.53 -12.00
N ILE A 226 -2.31 15.61 -11.63
CA ILE A 226 -1.53 15.65 -10.38
C ILE A 226 -0.55 16.84 -10.40
N ALA A 227 0.15 17.06 -11.50
CA ALA A 227 1.07 18.21 -11.63
C ALA A 227 0.32 19.54 -11.46
N ALA A 228 -0.86 19.69 -12.04
CA ALA A 228 -1.71 20.88 -11.89
C ALA A 228 -2.16 21.05 -10.44
N LEU A 229 -2.58 19.98 -9.76
CA LEU A 229 -2.96 20.00 -8.35
C LEU A 229 -1.80 20.47 -7.46
N MET A 230 -0.60 19.96 -7.70
CA MET A 230 0.61 20.36 -6.96
C MET A 230 0.97 21.84 -7.19
N LYS A 231 0.75 22.35 -8.41
CA LYS A 231 0.98 23.76 -8.74
C LYS A 231 -0.02 24.65 -8.00
N GLN A 232 -1.31 24.32 -8.04
CA GLN A 232 -2.35 25.05 -7.30
C GLN A 232 -2.04 25.14 -5.80
N TYR A 233 -1.55 24.04 -5.22
CA TYR A 233 -1.14 24.05 -3.81
C TYR A 233 0.01 25.02 -3.54
N LYS A 234 1.06 25.04 -4.37
CA LYS A 234 2.17 25.99 -4.21
C LYS A 234 1.72 27.43 -4.34
N ASP A 235 0.91 27.74 -5.35
CA ASP A 235 0.39 29.09 -5.59
C ASP A 235 -0.48 29.58 -4.40
N SER A 236 -1.23 28.69 -3.73
CA SER A 236 -2.00 29.03 -2.53
C SER A 236 -1.10 29.37 -1.32
N GLN A 237 -0.02 28.61 -1.13
CA GLN A 237 0.94 28.84 -0.04
C GLN A 237 1.73 30.15 -0.21
N ASP A 238 2.08 30.51 -1.46
CA ASP A 238 2.77 31.75 -1.76
C ASP A 238 1.85 32.97 -1.60
N SER A 239 0.54 32.83 -1.69
CA SER A 239 -0.47 33.88 -1.50
C SER A 239 -0.78 34.17 -0.02
N GLU A 240 -0.45 33.24 0.88
CA GLU A 240 -0.65 33.33 2.33
C GLU A 240 0.60 33.88 3.07
N ARG A 241 1.71 34.11 2.37
CA ARG A 241 2.95 34.70 2.88
C ARG A 241 3.06 36.16 2.51
#